data_97ee911560e4a51bc36538a7a5c3cd25
#
_entry.id   97ee911560e4a51bc36538a7a5c3cd25
#
_cell.length_a   1.000
_cell.length_b   1.000
_cell.length_c   1.000
_cell.angle_alpha   90.00
_cell.angle_beta   90.00
_cell.angle_gamma   90.00
#
_symmetry.space_group_name_H-M   'P 1'
#
loop_
_entity.id
_entity.type
_entity.pdbx_description
1 polymer ?
#
loop_
_entity_poly.entity_id
_entity_poly.type
_entity_poly.pdbx_seq_one_letter_code
_entity_poly.pdbx_strand_id
1 'polypeptide(L)'
;MLSLQEIRTAIREALPREPSAEAADLRPGIVYFPPSHLKALQLESSLVVGGRGVGKTFWTWFLSNAALRDDFPETRHTEVRIGHAVPEQPELFPGKDIISKLLAEKFTAESIWTAVLVSWLATITNEYPPRGSWPETTQWVQNNPEYVSRLLQRANACLQGQGKRGLIVFDALDRTSDDWESMNSLVRGLLKVILRLKSYKFLFGKVFLREDQLTQTVINFPDASKLQMSRCDLIWELHDLHGLLWQTLCNAHGEHGNILREVYKRQGAVLHQSDNIYFISHEAQRQTELQKNLFNALAGSKMGKGEKRGVPYLWTVGHLADSHQRTSPRSFLLALQRAAEDSLERDPSYAFPLHYESIKRGVQEASRLRVDEIIEDYQWVEQIFAPLRGQFNVPVEFSCIEDLWEQEFPNGFGEDGKLPIEAKQDGWRGLLRQLQHLGVCSIKKDGRIDMPDLYRVAFSLGRKGGVKPVNRS
;
A
#
# COMPACT_ATOMS: atom_id res chain seq x y z
N MET A 1 23.05 -3.44 32.36
CA MET A 1 23.07 -4.25 31.11
C MET A 1 21.61 -4.38 30.70
N LEU A 2 21.21 -4.07 29.46
CA LEU A 2 19.83 -4.21 29.02
C LEU A 2 19.40 -5.67 29.08
N SER A 3 18.24 -5.96 29.68
CA SER A 3 17.68 -7.30 29.68
C SER A 3 17.01 -7.62 28.33
N LEU A 4 16.99 -8.88 27.94
CA LEU A 4 16.31 -9.32 26.72
C LEU A 4 14.80 -9.05 26.79
N GLN A 5 14.23 -9.11 27.98
CA GLN A 5 12.81 -8.85 28.21
C GLN A 5 12.47 -7.37 27.95
N GLU A 6 13.32 -6.43 28.40
CA GLU A 6 13.14 -5.00 28.12
C GLU A 6 13.23 -4.72 26.63
N ILE A 7 14.18 -5.33 25.91
CA ILE A 7 14.32 -5.15 24.45
C ILE A 7 13.11 -5.71 23.70
N ARG A 8 12.61 -6.90 24.06
CA ARG A 8 11.39 -7.48 23.46
C ARG A 8 10.18 -6.59 23.65
N THR A 9 9.98 -6.12 24.90
CA THR A 9 8.90 -5.18 25.23
C THR A 9 9.03 -3.90 24.41
N ALA A 10 10.23 -3.35 24.31
CA ALA A 10 10.47 -2.14 23.53
C ALA A 10 10.16 -2.35 22.03
N ILE A 11 10.54 -3.49 21.43
CA ILE A 11 10.21 -3.82 20.04
C ILE A 11 8.68 -3.92 19.86
N ARG A 12 8.00 -4.65 20.76
CA ARG A 12 6.54 -4.83 20.70
C ARG A 12 5.79 -3.51 20.76
N GLU A 13 6.21 -2.58 21.63
CA GLU A 13 5.56 -1.28 21.81
C GLU A 13 5.96 -0.26 20.72
N ALA A 14 7.12 -0.42 20.09
CA ALA A 14 7.59 0.46 19.03
C ALA A 14 6.92 0.17 17.68
N LEU A 15 6.55 -1.08 17.43
CA LEU A 15 6.00 -1.51 16.15
C LEU A 15 4.46 -1.49 16.15
N PRO A 16 3.80 -1.23 15.02
CA PRO A 16 2.34 -1.13 14.94
C PRO A 16 1.67 -2.48 15.26
N ARG A 17 0.65 -2.44 16.12
CA ARG A 17 -0.13 -3.61 16.54
C ARG A 17 -1.19 -4.01 15.54
N GLU A 18 -1.73 -3.02 14.81
CA GLU A 18 -2.80 -3.22 13.84
C GLU A 18 -2.37 -2.79 12.44
N PRO A 19 -2.95 -3.42 11.39
CA PRO A 19 -2.64 -3.07 10.00
C PRO A 19 -3.16 -1.70 9.57
N SER A 20 -4.09 -1.12 10.31
CA SER A 20 -4.68 0.18 10.00
C SER A 20 -3.73 1.29 10.43
N ALA A 21 -2.93 1.79 9.51
CA ALA A 21 -2.38 3.12 9.67
C ALA A 21 -3.53 4.12 9.49
N GLU A 22 -4.29 4.39 10.54
CA GLU A 22 -5.06 5.62 10.57
C GLU A 22 -4.07 6.79 10.50
N ALA A 23 -4.43 7.84 9.79
CA ALA A 23 -3.58 9.02 9.66
C ALA A 23 -3.19 9.63 11.03
N ALA A 24 -3.95 9.30 12.08
CA ALA A 24 -3.71 9.70 13.45
C ALA A 24 -2.40 9.16 14.06
N ASP A 25 -1.90 8.01 13.60
CA ASP A 25 -0.69 7.38 14.13
C ASP A 25 0.60 7.80 13.41
N LEU A 26 0.46 8.59 12.33
CA LEU A 26 1.60 9.03 11.53
C LEU A 26 2.28 10.23 12.20
N ARG A 27 3.59 10.11 12.43
CA ARG A 27 4.43 11.15 13.06
C ARG A 27 5.72 11.34 12.26
N PRO A 28 6.32 12.53 12.34
CA PRO A 28 7.58 12.82 11.62
C PRO A 28 8.70 11.81 11.90
N GLY A 29 8.80 11.31 13.15
CA GLY A 29 9.86 10.37 13.55
C GLY A 29 9.84 9.01 12.87
N ILE A 30 8.71 8.59 12.29
CA ILE A 30 8.61 7.32 11.55
C ILE A 30 8.79 7.49 10.04
N VAL A 31 9.03 8.72 9.59
CA VAL A 31 9.22 9.01 8.17
C VAL A 31 10.52 8.37 7.68
N TYR A 32 10.38 7.46 6.72
CA TYR A 32 11.48 6.85 5.99
C TYR A 32 11.17 6.91 4.49
N PHE A 33 12.09 7.44 3.71
CA PHE A 33 11.91 7.61 2.28
C PHE A 33 12.82 6.65 1.51
N PRO A 34 12.27 5.54 0.96
CA PRO A 34 12.98 4.79 -0.07
C PRO A 34 13.32 5.70 -1.25
N PRO A 35 14.51 5.60 -1.86
CA PRO A 35 14.86 6.41 -3.04
C PRO A 35 13.89 6.26 -4.21
N SER A 36 13.32 5.07 -4.41
CA SER A 36 12.26 4.82 -5.39
C SER A 36 11.01 5.68 -5.16
N HIS A 37 10.73 6.06 -3.90
CA HIS A 37 9.57 6.87 -3.54
C HIS A 37 9.80 8.39 -3.69
N LEU A 38 11.03 8.87 -3.79
CA LEU A 38 11.32 10.31 -3.89
C LEU A 38 10.65 10.95 -5.11
N LYS A 39 10.40 10.17 -6.18
CA LYS A 39 9.63 10.63 -7.33
C LYS A 39 8.18 11.02 -6.96
N ALA A 40 7.61 10.48 -5.87
CA ALA A 40 6.29 10.86 -5.39
C ALA A 40 6.24 12.32 -4.86
N LEU A 41 7.39 12.91 -4.47
CA LEU A 41 7.49 14.33 -4.10
C LEU A 41 7.37 15.26 -5.32
N GLN A 42 7.78 14.82 -6.50
CA GLN A 42 7.71 15.62 -7.72
C GLN A 42 6.24 15.88 -8.07
N LEU A 43 5.84 17.14 -8.22
CA LEU A 43 4.45 17.51 -8.51
C LEU A 43 3.98 16.99 -9.87
N GLU A 44 4.89 16.88 -10.84
CA GLU A 44 4.67 16.36 -12.19
C GLU A 44 4.35 14.84 -12.19
N SER A 45 4.73 14.13 -11.12
CA SER A 45 4.41 12.72 -10.92
C SER A 45 2.95 12.56 -10.51
N SER A 46 2.07 12.60 -11.50
CA SER A 46 0.61 12.59 -11.30
C SER A 46 0.06 11.23 -10.90
N LEU A 47 0.74 10.15 -11.22
CA LEU A 47 0.31 8.78 -10.97
C LEU A 47 1.28 8.10 -10.02
N VAL A 48 0.81 7.77 -8.81
CA VAL A 48 1.57 7.03 -7.80
C VAL A 48 0.90 5.70 -7.58
N VAL A 49 1.63 4.61 -7.86
CA VAL A 49 1.07 3.25 -7.89
C VAL A 49 1.78 2.37 -6.88
N GLY A 50 1.02 1.52 -6.23
CA GLY A 50 1.61 0.52 -5.32
C GLY A 50 0.59 -0.44 -4.75
N GLY A 51 1.05 -1.58 -4.30
CA GLY A 51 0.23 -2.61 -3.66
C GLY A 51 -0.45 -2.12 -2.37
N ARG A 52 -1.21 -3.00 -1.72
CA ARG A 52 -1.81 -2.71 -0.41
C ARG A 52 -0.71 -2.67 0.66
N GLY A 53 -0.78 -1.71 1.57
CA GLY A 53 0.16 -1.61 2.70
C GLY A 53 1.54 -1.00 2.38
N VAL A 54 1.77 -0.47 1.16
CA VAL A 54 3.06 0.13 0.75
C VAL A 54 3.25 1.59 1.15
N GLY A 55 2.22 2.25 1.69
CA GLY A 55 2.32 3.62 2.21
C GLY A 55 1.66 4.71 1.36
N LYS A 56 0.64 4.38 0.51
CA LYS A 56 -0.12 5.40 -0.25
C LYS A 56 -0.72 6.46 0.67
N THR A 57 -1.45 6.03 1.69
CA THR A 57 -2.07 6.92 2.69
C THR A 57 -1.04 7.72 3.49
N PHE A 58 0.15 7.15 3.74
CA PHE A 58 1.27 7.89 4.32
C PHE A 58 1.68 9.07 3.42
N TRP A 59 1.80 8.87 2.10
CA TRP A 59 2.14 9.93 1.16
C TRP A 59 1.05 11.00 1.07
N THR A 60 -0.22 10.62 1.12
CA THR A 60 -1.35 11.55 1.17
C THR A 60 -1.27 12.44 2.41
N TRP A 61 -1.04 11.82 3.58
CA TRP A 61 -0.84 12.54 4.84
C TRP A 61 0.39 13.46 4.78
N PHE A 62 1.53 12.96 4.30
CA PHE A 62 2.77 13.72 4.19
C PHE A 62 2.59 14.98 3.32
N LEU A 63 2.00 14.82 2.13
CA LEU A 63 1.73 15.93 1.22
C LEU A 63 0.71 16.93 1.78
N SER A 64 -0.21 16.49 2.61
CA SER A 64 -1.21 17.37 3.25
C SER A 64 -0.64 18.17 4.41
N ASN A 65 0.47 17.71 5.02
CA ASN A 65 1.10 18.36 6.15
C ASN A 65 2.11 19.41 5.68
N ALA A 66 1.78 20.70 5.84
CA ALA A 66 2.63 21.81 5.38
C ALA A 66 4.03 21.78 6.05
N ALA A 67 4.08 21.50 7.35
CA ALA A 67 5.34 21.50 8.10
C ALA A 67 6.33 20.44 7.59
N LEU A 68 5.81 19.30 7.11
CA LEU A 68 6.67 18.23 6.58
C LEU A 68 7.08 18.48 5.13
N ARG A 69 6.15 18.90 4.27
CA ARG A 69 6.45 19.06 2.84
C ARG A 69 7.30 20.29 2.55
N ASP A 70 7.24 21.33 3.38
CA ASP A 70 7.99 22.59 3.15
C ASP A 70 9.49 22.41 3.38
N ASP A 71 9.93 21.32 4.03
CA ASP A 71 11.32 20.92 4.13
C ASP A 71 11.91 20.43 2.79
N PHE A 72 11.04 20.05 1.82
CA PHE A 72 11.46 19.52 0.53
C PHE A 72 11.30 20.55 -0.60
N PRO A 73 12.39 20.85 -1.36
CA PRO A 73 12.35 21.83 -2.44
C PRO A 73 11.25 21.55 -3.50
N GLU A 74 10.95 20.26 -3.76
CA GLU A 74 9.98 19.80 -4.75
C GLU A 74 8.55 20.21 -4.38
N THR A 75 8.23 20.28 -3.08
CA THR A 75 6.89 20.53 -2.57
C THR A 75 6.74 21.84 -1.80
N ARG A 76 7.84 22.59 -1.61
CA ARG A 76 7.82 23.89 -0.95
C ARG A 76 6.92 24.88 -1.68
N HIS A 77 6.23 25.73 -0.94
CA HIS A 77 5.26 26.72 -1.47
C HIS A 77 4.12 26.10 -2.28
N THR A 78 3.72 24.87 -1.94
CA THR A 78 2.60 24.19 -2.59
C THR A 78 1.37 24.22 -1.70
N GLU A 79 0.25 24.73 -2.21
CA GLU A 79 -1.06 24.58 -1.56
C GLU A 79 -1.66 23.23 -1.94
N VAL A 80 -1.96 22.41 -0.94
CA VAL A 80 -2.46 21.06 -1.16
C VAL A 80 -3.93 20.96 -0.76
N ARG A 81 -4.74 20.40 -1.67
CA ARG A 81 -6.15 20.08 -1.45
C ARG A 81 -6.37 18.57 -1.54
N ILE A 82 -7.11 18.02 -0.60
CA ILE A 82 -7.60 16.66 -0.71
C ILE A 82 -8.85 16.64 -1.60
N GLY A 83 -8.77 15.87 -2.67
CA GLY A 83 -9.87 15.65 -3.61
C GLY A 83 -10.64 14.36 -3.34
N HIS A 84 -10.01 13.38 -2.67
CA HIS A 84 -10.63 12.19 -2.10
C HIS A 84 -9.65 11.50 -1.15
N ALA A 85 -10.11 11.05 0.00
CA ALA A 85 -9.35 10.28 0.99
C ALA A 85 -10.28 9.63 2.04
N VAL A 86 -9.70 8.93 3.00
CA VAL A 86 -10.37 8.42 4.21
C VAL A 86 -9.70 9.06 5.43
N PRO A 87 -10.50 9.53 6.43
CA PRO A 87 -11.97 9.56 6.48
C PRO A 87 -12.60 10.52 5.48
N GLU A 88 -13.89 10.31 5.18
CA GLU A 88 -14.66 11.19 4.29
C GLU A 88 -14.71 12.62 4.83
N GLN A 89 -14.59 13.58 3.91
CA GLN A 89 -14.67 15.02 4.18
C GLN A 89 -15.71 15.64 3.24
N PRO A 90 -17.01 15.61 3.62
CA PRO A 90 -18.11 15.93 2.71
C PRO A 90 -18.06 17.36 2.11
N GLU A 91 -17.36 18.27 2.80
CA GLU A 91 -17.14 19.64 2.32
C GLU A 91 -16.08 19.76 1.23
N LEU A 92 -15.21 18.74 1.10
CA LEU A 92 -14.12 18.75 0.15
C LEU A 92 -14.40 17.87 -1.07
N PHE A 93 -15.13 16.77 -0.90
CA PHE A 93 -15.44 15.79 -1.94
C PHE A 93 -16.69 14.97 -1.59
N PRO A 94 -17.40 14.40 -2.59
CA PRO A 94 -18.56 13.56 -2.35
C PRO A 94 -18.13 12.21 -1.73
N GLY A 95 -18.81 11.79 -0.67
CA GLY A 95 -18.67 10.45 -0.12
C GLY A 95 -19.27 9.37 -1.03
N LYS A 96 -19.04 8.09 -0.68
CA LYS A 96 -19.45 6.92 -1.46
C LYS A 96 -20.94 6.95 -1.84
N ASP A 97 -21.83 7.22 -0.87
CA ASP A 97 -23.28 7.23 -1.11
C ASP A 97 -23.69 8.32 -2.10
N ILE A 98 -23.05 9.49 -2.02
CA ILE A 98 -23.28 10.60 -2.94
C ILE A 98 -22.77 10.24 -4.34
N ILE A 99 -21.59 9.63 -4.45
CA ILE A 99 -21.04 9.16 -5.73
C ILE A 99 -21.98 8.15 -6.37
N SER A 100 -22.47 7.16 -5.59
CA SER A 100 -23.41 6.13 -6.05
C SER A 100 -24.70 6.76 -6.57
N LYS A 101 -25.25 7.75 -5.86
CA LYS A 101 -26.42 8.51 -6.29
C LYS A 101 -26.17 9.26 -7.61
N LEU A 102 -25.03 9.95 -7.73
CA LEU A 102 -24.65 10.69 -8.94
C LEU A 102 -24.53 9.75 -10.15
N LEU A 103 -23.93 8.58 -9.99
CA LEU A 103 -23.84 7.57 -11.04
C LEU A 103 -25.23 7.04 -11.45
N ALA A 104 -26.11 6.80 -10.46
CA ALA A 104 -27.50 6.38 -10.72
C ALA A 104 -28.31 7.46 -11.48
N GLU A 105 -28.04 8.74 -11.23
CA GLU A 105 -28.58 9.90 -11.95
C GLU A 105 -27.90 10.14 -13.31
N LYS A 106 -27.01 9.18 -13.75
CA LYS A 106 -26.29 9.19 -15.03
C LYS A 106 -25.30 10.34 -15.22
N PHE A 107 -24.79 10.92 -14.14
CA PHE A 107 -23.64 11.78 -14.22
C PHE A 107 -22.39 10.98 -14.62
N THR A 108 -21.55 11.58 -15.46
CA THR A 108 -20.30 10.92 -15.85
C THR A 108 -19.26 11.04 -14.71
N ALA A 109 -18.41 10.03 -14.57
CA ALA A 109 -17.31 10.06 -13.62
C ALA A 109 -16.41 11.31 -13.81
N GLU A 110 -16.19 11.73 -15.05
CA GLU A 110 -15.41 12.93 -15.38
C GLU A 110 -16.10 14.22 -14.85
N SER A 111 -17.44 14.32 -14.94
CA SER A 111 -18.17 15.48 -14.40
C SER A 111 -18.15 15.49 -12.86
N ILE A 112 -18.24 14.35 -12.22
CA ILE A 112 -18.15 14.23 -10.75
C ILE A 112 -16.78 14.76 -10.26
N TRP A 113 -15.68 14.27 -10.83
CA TRP A 113 -14.35 14.73 -10.43
C TRP A 113 -14.03 16.16 -10.88
N THR A 114 -14.63 16.61 -11.96
CA THR A 114 -14.54 18.03 -12.37
C THR A 114 -15.27 18.93 -11.37
N ALA A 115 -16.37 18.48 -10.75
CA ALA A 115 -17.05 19.24 -9.70
C ALA A 115 -16.15 19.39 -8.45
N VAL A 116 -15.44 18.34 -8.05
CA VAL A 116 -14.44 18.40 -6.97
C VAL A 116 -13.32 19.37 -7.32
N LEU A 117 -12.79 19.31 -8.55
CA LEU A 117 -11.76 20.21 -9.03
C LEU A 117 -12.25 21.66 -9.01
N VAL A 118 -13.45 21.95 -9.53
CA VAL A 118 -14.03 23.30 -9.57
C VAL A 118 -14.24 23.86 -8.17
N SER A 119 -14.70 23.05 -7.21
CA SER A 119 -14.82 23.46 -5.81
C SER A 119 -13.48 23.95 -5.24
N TRP A 120 -12.37 23.26 -5.56
CA TRP A 120 -11.03 23.71 -5.17
C TRP A 120 -10.58 24.98 -5.90
N LEU A 121 -10.70 25.01 -7.23
CA LEU A 121 -10.28 26.17 -8.03
C LEU A 121 -10.99 27.46 -7.62
N ALA A 122 -12.25 27.35 -7.22
CA ALA A 122 -13.05 28.48 -6.71
C ALA A 122 -12.44 29.07 -5.43
N THR A 123 -11.84 28.25 -4.56
CA THR A 123 -11.15 28.77 -3.36
C THR A 123 -9.88 29.53 -3.72
N ILE A 124 -9.17 29.14 -4.78
CA ILE A 124 -7.96 29.83 -5.26
C ILE A 124 -8.30 31.18 -5.87
N THR A 125 -9.41 31.27 -6.62
CA THR A 125 -9.79 32.49 -7.35
C THR A 125 -10.72 33.42 -6.57
N ASN A 126 -11.14 33.03 -5.36
CA ASN A 126 -12.19 33.69 -4.58
C ASN A 126 -13.51 33.85 -5.37
N GLU A 127 -13.74 32.94 -6.31
CA GLU A 127 -14.99 32.88 -7.06
C GLU A 127 -15.89 31.81 -6.48
N TYR A 128 -17.20 32.02 -6.59
CA TYR A 128 -18.17 31.09 -6.07
C TYR A 128 -18.96 30.45 -7.22
N PRO A 129 -18.57 29.24 -7.68
CA PRO A 129 -19.52 28.45 -8.45
C PRO A 129 -20.74 28.18 -7.55
N PRO A 130 -21.90 27.84 -8.11
CA PRO A 130 -23.10 27.64 -7.30
C PRO A 130 -22.79 26.72 -6.12
N ARG A 131 -22.83 27.29 -4.93
CA ARG A 131 -22.66 26.56 -3.66
C ARG A 131 -23.96 25.87 -3.38
N GLY A 132 -24.10 24.66 -3.86
CA GLY A 132 -25.17 23.77 -3.57
C GLY A 132 -24.64 22.41 -3.14
N SER A 133 -25.50 21.44 -3.24
CA SER A 133 -25.14 20.04 -3.08
C SER A 133 -24.19 19.58 -4.19
N TRP A 134 -23.54 18.44 -4.00
CA TRP A 134 -22.70 17.82 -5.02
C TRP A 134 -23.45 17.53 -6.34
N PRO A 135 -24.75 17.10 -6.34
CA PRO A 135 -25.56 16.98 -7.55
C PRO A 135 -25.68 18.31 -8.31
N GLU A 136 -25.99 19.41 -7.63
CA GLU A 136 -26.12 20.73 -8.25
C GLU A 136 -24.79 21.21 -8.84
N THR A 137 -23.68 21.03 -8.12
CA THR A 137 -22.35 21.39 -8.61
C THR A 137 -21.96 20.55 -9.82
N THR A 138 -22.25 19.25 -9.81
CA THR A 138 -21.96 18.34 -10.93
C THR A 138 -22.80 18.70 -12.15
N GLN A 139 -24.09 18.99 -11.98
CA GLN A 139 -24.96 19.45 -13.07
C GLN A 139 -24.48 20.79 -13.64
N TRP A 140 -24.08 21.71 -12.77
CA TRP A 140 -23.56 23.01 -13.19
C TRP A 140 -22.29 22.87 -14.05
N VAL A 141 -21.36 22.00 -13.63
CA VAL A 141 -20.12 21.71 -14.38
C VAL A 141 -20.42 21.20 -15.79
N GLN A 142 -21.38 20.30 -15.95
CA GLN A 142 -21.79 19.77 -17.25
C GLN A 142 -22.37 20.88 -18.16
N ASN A 143 -23.12 21.79 -17.57
CA ASN A 143 -23.78 22.89 -18.33
C ASN A 143 -22.85 24.07 -18.65
N ASN A 144 -21.68 24.16 -17.98
CA ASN A 144 -20.78 25.31 -18.08
C ASN A 144 -19.32 24.95 -18.41
N PRO A 145 -19.03 24.17 -19.48
CA PRO A 145 -17.67 23.70 -19.78
C PRO A 145 -16.69 24.85 -20.11
N GLU A 146 -17.18 25.95 -20.72
CA GLU A 146 -16.34 27.12 -20.98
C GLU A 146 -15.93 27.84 -19.70
N TYR A 147 -16.85 27.96 -18.74
CA TYR A 147 -16.54 28.57 -17.45
C TYR A 147 -15.48 27.77 -16.72
N VAL A 148 -15.58 26.42 -16.69
CA VAL A 148 -14.59 25.53 -16.11
C VAL A 148 -13.21 25.77 -16.73
N SER A 149 -13.14 25.94 -18.06
CA SER A 149 -11.88 26.22 -18.74
C SER A 149 -11.29 27.59 -18.37
N ARG A 150 -12.14 28.60 -18.25
CA ARG A 150 -11.73 29.96 -17.80
C ARG A 150 -11.29 29.95 -16.33
N LEU A 151 -11.98 29.19 -15.48
CA LEU A 151 -11.61 29.04 -14.05
C LEU A 151 -10.24 28.40 -13.87
N LEU A 152 -9.92 27.38 -14.65
CA LEU A 152 -8.58 26.75 -14.66
C LEU A 152 -7.49 27.75 -15.04
N GLN A 153 -7.71 28.55 -16.07
CA GLN A 153 -6.75 29.59 -16.50
C GLN A 153 -6.55 30.65 -15.42
N ARG A 154 -7.64 31.15 -14.80
CA ARG A 154 -7.57 32.12 -13.71
C ARG A 154 -6.88 31.59 -12.47
N ALA A 155 -7.20 30.38 -12.04
CA ALA A 155 -6.56 29.75 -10.88
C ALA A 155 -5.06 29.56 -11.14
N ASN A 156 -4.66 29.12 -12.33
CA ASN A 156 -3.25 29.00 -12.70
C ASN A 156 -2.54 30.37 -12.68
N ALA A 157 -3.15 31.43 -13.18
CA ALA A 157 -2.59 32.80 -13.14
C ALA A 157 -2.53 33.34 -11.69
N CYS A 158 -3.53 33.06 -10.87
CA CYS A 158 -3.57 33.46 -9.46
C CYS A 158 -2.41 32.85 -8.68
N LEU A 159 -2.19 31.54 -8.81
CA LEU A 159 -1.06 30.83 -8.18
C LEU A 159 0.28 31.37 -8.69
N GLN A 160 0.41 31.63 -9.98
CA GLN A 160 1.60 32.26 -10.55
C GLN A 160 1.89 33.62 -9.92
N GLY A 161 0.88 34.46 -9.77
CA GLY A 161 1.00 35.80 -9.18
C GLY A 161 1.41 35.74 -7.70
N GLN A 162 1.04 34.67 -6.99
CA GLN A 162 1.40 34.43 -5.59
C GLN A 162 2.76 33.72 -5.42
N GLY A 163 3.42 33.29 -6.49
CA GLY A 163 4.62 32.47 -6.43
C GLY A 163 4.38 31.07 -5.82
N LYS A 164 3.14 30.58 -5.89
CA LYS A 164 2.72 29.29 -5.32
C LYS A 164 2.39 28.28 -6.41
N ARG A 165 2.31 27.02 -5.98
CA ARG A 165 1.82 25.89 -6.78
C ARG A 165 0.60 25.28 -6.10
N GLY A 166 -0.35 24.77 -6.86
CA GLY A 166 -1.52 24.07 -6.34
C GLY A 166 -1.47 22.59 -6.68
N LEU A 167 -1.72 21.74 -5.70
CA LEU A 167 -1.77 20.28 -5.83
C LEU A 167 -3.08 19.75 -5.28
N ILE A 168 -3.84 19.03 -6.10
CA ILE A 168 -4.98 18.24 -5.62
C ILE A 168 -4.61 16.77 -5.57
N VAL A 169 -4.93 16.10 -4.45
CA VAL A 169 -4.53 14.73 -4.15
C VAL A 169 -5.75 13.83 -4.01
N PHE A 170 -5.70 12.66 -4.62
CA PHE A 170 -6.74 11.63 -4.55
C PHE A 170 -6.15 10.31 -4.07
N ASP A 171 -6.72 9.76 -3.01
CA ASP A 171 -6.37 8.47 -2.41
C ASP A 171 -7.63 7.67 -2.08
N ALA A 172 -7.47 6.41 -1.71
CA ALA A 172 -8.54 5.51 -1.29
C ALA A 172 -9.69 5.36 -2.29
N LEU A 173 -9.38 5.34 -3.59
CA LEU A 173 -10.39 5.23 -4.66
C LEU A 173 -11.08 3.86 -4.69
N ASP A 174 -10.50 2.86 -4.04
CA ASP A 174 -11.11 1.55 -3.79
C ASP A 174 -12.35 1.61 -2.88
N ARG A 175 -12.58 2.74 -2.22
CA ARG A 175 -13.75 3.00 -1.36
C ARG A 175 -14.83 3.86 -2.03
N THR A 176 -14.71 4.17 -3.30
CA THR A 176 -15.69 5.00 -4.04
C THR A 176 -16.89 4.21 -4.53
N SER A 177 -16.77 2.89 -4.70
CA SER A 177 -17.86 2.00 -5.15
C SER A 177 -17.65 0.57 -4.63
N ASP A 178 -18.74 -0.19 -4.50
CA ASP A 178 -18.70 -1.61 -4.17
C ASP A 178 -18.52 -2.52 -5.39
N ASP A 179 -18.74 -2.00 -6.60
CA ASP A 179 -18.54 -2.76 -7.83
C ASP A 179 -17.35 -2.25 -8.64
N TRP A 180 -16.64 -3.18 -9.27
CA TRP A 180 -15.43 -2.91 -10.02
C TRP A 180 -15.67 -2.10 -11.31
N GLU A 181 -16.83 -2.24 -11.94
CA GLU A 181 -17.13 -1.51 -13.18
C GLU A 181 -17.28 -0.02 -12.92
N SER A 182 -18.09 0.34 -11.91
CA SER A 182 -18.25 1.72 -11.46
C SER A 182 -16.93 2.31 -10.95
N MET A 183 -16.16 1.54 -10.16
CA MET A 183 -14.86 1.99 -9.67
C MET A 183 -13.88 2.25 -10.83
N ASN A 184 -13.78 1.36 -11.81
CA ASN A 184 -12.93 1.54 -12.99
C ASN A 184 -13.36 2.77 -13.81
N SER A 185 -14.67 2.99 -13.94
CA SER A 185 -15.21 4.18 -14.59
C SER A 185 -14.83 5.46 -13.85
N LEU A 186 -14.93 5.47 -12.52
CA LEU A 186 -14.54 6.59 -11.67
C LEU A 186 -13.03 6.87 -11.76
N VAL A 187 -12.20 5.86 -11.67
CA VAL A 187 -10.74 6.02 -11.82
C VAL A 187 -10.39 6.54 -13.21
N ARG A 188 -10.97 5.98 -14.28
CA ARG A 188 -10.76 6.46 -15.64
C ARG A 188 -11.17 7.94 -15.83
N GLY A 189 -12.33 8.34 -15.29
CA GLY A 189 -12.81 9.71 -15.32
C GLY A 189 -11.87 10.66 -14.58
N LEU A 190 -11.40 10.25 -13.40
CA LEU A 190 -10.42 11.01 -12.62
C LEU A 190 -9.11 11.20 -13.40
N LEU A 191 -8.57 10.13 -13.97
CA LEU A 191 -7.31 10.22 -14.74
C LEU A 191 -7.40 11.19 -15.91
N LYS A 192 -8.57 11.31 -16.58
CA LYS A 192 -8.81 12.32 -17.62
C LYS A 192 -8.80 13.74 -17.04
N VAL A 193 -9.42 13.95 -15.88
CA VAL A 193 -9.40 15.25 -15.19
C VAL A 193 -7.97 15.64 -14.81
N ILE A 194 -7.19 14.70 -14.29
CA ILE A 194 -5.77 14.92 -13.94
C ILE A 194 -4.91 15.21 -15.18
N LEU A 195 -5.16 14.50 -16.28
CA LEU A 195 -4.47 14.75 -17.54
C LEU A 195 -4.69 16.18 -18.03
N ARG A 196 -5.90 16.73 -17.86
CA ARG A 196 -6.22 18.11 -18.20
C ARG A 196 -5.36 19.12 -17.43
N LEU A 197 -5.04 18.83 -16.14
CA LEU A 197 -4.17 19.70 -15.33
C LEU A 197 -2.74 19.79 -15.87
N LYS A 198 -2.24 18.77 -16.57
CA LYS A 198 -0.89 18.80 -17.17
C LYS A 198 -0.67 19.91 -18.22
N SER A 199 -1.74 20.55 -18.68
CA SER A 199 -1.66 21.72 -19.57
C SER A 199 -1.36 23.03 -18.82
N TYR A 200 -1.33 23.02 -17.49
CA TYR A 200 -1.12 24.19 -16.64
C TYR A 200 0.21 24.06 -15.87
N LYS A 201 0.90 25.18 -15.69
CA LYS A 201 2.24 25.23 -15.11
C LYS A 201 2.22 25.23 -13.57
N PHE A 202 1.14 25.72 -12.96
CA PHE A 202 1.03 25.91 -11.52
C PHE A 202 -0.08 25.07 -10.87
N LEU A 203 -0.82 24.29 -11.66
CA LEU A 203 -1.85 23.37 -11.19
C LEU A 203 -1.41 21.92 -11.42
N PHE A 204 -1.43 21.13 -10.37
CA PHE A 204 -1.02 19.73 -10.38
C PHE A 204 -2.09 18.85 -9.79
N GLY A 205 -2.13 17.60 -10.23
CA GLY A 205 -2.97 16.58 -9.65
C GLY A 205 -2.19 15.29 -9.43
N LYS A 206 -2.42 14.65 -8.30
CA LYS A 206 -1.77 13.40 -7.91
C LYS A 206 -2.81 12.37 -7.50
N VAL A 207 -2.72 11.18 -8.09
CA VAL A 207 -3.63 10.07 -7.83
C VAL A 207 -2.82 8.89 -7.30
N PHE A 208 -3.21 8.41 -6.13
CA PHE A 208 -2.68 7.19 -5.53
C PHE A 208 -3.59 6.02 -5.92
N LEU A 209 -3.05 5.06 -6.66
CA LEU A 209 -3.77 3.89 -7.13
C LEU A 209 -3.13 2.60 -6.63
N ARG A 210 -3.96 1.58 -6.52
CA ARG A 210 -3.49 0.20 -6.43
C ARG A 210 -3.13 -0.30 -7.82
N GLU A 211 -2.22 -1.28 -7.90
CA GLU A 211 -1.81 -1.86 -9.19
C GLU A 211 -2.98 -2.50 -9.93
N ASP A 212 -3.88 -3.17 -9.19
CA ASP A 212 -5.09 -3.81 -9.71
C ASP A 212 -6.16 -2.84 -10.22
N GLN A 213 -6.13 -1.57 -9.79
CA GLN A 213 -6.99 -0.51 -10.32
C GLN A 213 -6.49 0.06 -11.65
N LEU A 214 -5.24 -0.24 -12.05
CA LEU A 214 -4.62 0.29 -13.25
C LEU A 214 -4.71 -0.71 -14.42
N THR A 215 -5.93 -1.17 -14.70
CA THR A 215 -6.20 -2.11 -15.80
C THR A 215 -6.11 -1.44 -17.17
N GLN A 216 -5.99 -2.26 -18.23
CA GLN A 216 -6.01 -1.75 -19.61
C GLN A 216 -7.28 -0.96 -19.93
N THR A 217 -8.43 -1.38 -19.39
CA THR A 217 -9.71 -0.66 -19.58
C THR A 217 -9.69 0.74 -18.98
N VAL A 218 -9.00 0.92 -17.85
CA VAL A 218 -8.88 2.21 -17.15
C VAL A 218 -7.99 3.18 -17.93
N ILE A 219 -6.86 2.69 -18.48
CA ILE A 219 -5.85 3.54 -19.15
C ILE A 219 -6.03 3.64 -20.67
N ASN A 220 -7.01 2.96 -21.25
CA ASN A 220 -7.27 3.01 -22.70
C ASN A 220 -8.06 4.27 -23.09
N PHE A 221 -7.37 5.43 -23.08
CA PHE A 221 -7.89 6.70 -23.59
C PHE A 221 -6.73 7.54 -24.17
N PRO A 222 -7.04 8.50 -25.07
CA PRO A 222 -6.01 9.34 -25.69
C PRO A 222 -5.14 10.06 -24.66
N ASP A 223 -3.82 10.10 -24.91
CA ASP A 223 -2.83 10.78 -24.06
C ASP A 223 -2.61 10.15 -22.66
N ALA A 224 -3.21 9.02 -22.32
CA ALA A 224 -2.96 8.31 -21.05
C ALA A 224 -1.47 7.98 -20.84
N SER A 225 -0.72 7.82 -21.94
CA SER A 225 0.74 7.63 -21.92
C SER A 225 1.48 8.75 -21.17
N LYS A 226 1.00 10.00 -21.22
CA LYS A 226 1.59 11.13 -20.51
C LYS A 226 1.50 10.97 -18.98
N LEU A 227 0.47 10.29 -18.47
CA LEU A 227 0.35 9.93 -17.06
C LEU A 227 1.30 8.78 -16.71
N GLN A 228 1.37 7.77 -17.57
CA GLN A 228 2.26 6.61 -17.39
C GLN A 228 3.75 7.02 -17.37
N MET A 229 4.18 7.94 -18.22
CA MET A 229 5.56 8.46 -18.24
C MET A 229 5.95 9.14 -16.92
N SER A 230 5.00 9.75 -16.23
CA SER A 230 5.22 10.39 -14.93
C SER A 230 4.91 9.48 -13.74
N ARG A 231 4.64 8.20 -13.97
CA ARG A 231 4.32 7.21 -12.92
C ARG A 231 5.47 7.05 -11.93
N CYS A 232 5.10 6.96 -10.67
CA CYS A 232 5.95 6.56 -9.56
C CYS A 232 5.42 5.26 -8.97
N ASP A 233 6.26 4.24 -8.88
CA ASP A 233 5.92 2.97 -8.24
C ASP A 233 6.47 2.97 -6.81
N LEU A 234 5.62 2.71 -5.83
CA LEU A 234 6.01 2.59 -4.43
C LEU A 234 6.52 1.17 -4.17
N ILE A 235 7.80 0.95 -4.40
CA ILE A 235 8.48 -0.33 -4.23
C ILE A 235 9.39 -0.25 -3.02
N TRP A 236 9.37 -1.28 -2.18
CA TRP A 236 10.22 -1.44 -1.02
C TRP A 236 11.24 -2.54 -1.28
N GLU A 237 12.50 -2.15 -1.34
CA GLU A 237 13.61 -3.07 -1.44
C GLU A 237 13.94 -3.67 -0.07
N LEU A 238 14.69 -4.78 -0.04
CA LEU A 238 15.10 -5.45 1.20
C LEU A 238 15.72 -4.47 2.22
N HIS A 239 16.64 -3.64 1.78
CA HIS A 239 17.34 -2.70 2.65
C HIS A 239 16.45 -1.52 3.09
N ASP A 240 15.45 -1.16 2.31
CA ASP A 240 14.48 -0.13 2.70
C ASP A 240 13.57 -0.60 3.84
N LEU A 241 13.15 -1.87 3.81
CA LEU A 241 12.38 -2.47 4.88
C LEU A 241 13.14 -2.50 6.21
N HIS A 242 14.41 -2.90 6.17
CA HIS A 242 15.27 -2.89 7.36
C HIS A 242 15.62 -1.46 7.80
N GLY A 243 15.78 -0.53 6.86
CA GLY A 243 15.94 0.90 7.16
C GLY A 243 14.71 1.45 7.89
N LEU A 244 13.51 1.19 7.36
CA LEU A 244 12.25 1.57 8.00
C LEU A 244 12.11 0.97 9.42
N LEU A 245 12.45 -0.32 9.58
CA LEU A 245 12.42 -0.97 10.88
C LEU A 245 13.25 -0.18 11.90
N TRP A 246 14.50 0.11 11.60
CA TRP A 246 15.37 0.82 12.53
C TRP A 246 15.00 2.30 12.70
N GLN A 247 14.53 2.96 11.66
CA GLN A 247 13.97 4.31 11.78
C GLN A 247 12.79 4.33 12.76
N THR A 248 11.89 3.35 12.67
CA THR A 248 10.74 3.21 13.57
C THR A 248 11.19 2.88 15.01
N LEU A 249 12.07 1.90 15.18
CA LEU A 249 12.56 1.47 16.48
C LEU A 249 13.32 2.59 17.23
N CYS A 250 14.19 3.33 16.54
CA CYS A 250 14.96 4.43 17.13
C CYS A 250 14.07 5.63 17.53
N ASN A 251 12.89 5.77 16.93
CA ASN A 251 11.94 6.83 17.24
C ASN A 251 10.77 6.37 18.13
N ALA A 252 10.89 5.22 18.77
CA ALA A 252 9.96 4.80 19.81
C ALA A 252 9.97 5.78 20.99
N HIS A 253 8.84 5.92 21.66
CA HIS A 253 8.69 6.87 22.76
C HIS A 253 9.38 6.42 24.06
N GLY A 254 9.78 7.41 24.86
CA GLY A 254 10.24 7.22 26.22
C GLY A 254 11.41 6.25 26.38
N GLU A 255 11.33 5.41 27.41
CA GLU A 255 12.37 4.47 27.75
C GLU A 255 12.58 3.38 26.68
N HIS A 256 11.51 2.95 26.02
CA HIS A 256 11.60 1.97 24.93
C HIS A 256 12.49 2.47 23.78
N GLY A 257 12.35 3.75 23.40
CA GLY A 257 13.23 4.36 22.41
C GLY A 257 14.68 4.41 22.86
N ASN A 258 14.96 4.73 24.14
CA ASN A 258 16.31 4.74 24.69
C ASN A 258 16.97 3.35 24.60
N ILE A 259 16.23 2.30 24.96
CA ILE A 259 16.68 0.90 24.89
C ILE A 259 17.05 0.53 23.45
N LEU A 260 16.16 0.83 22.49
CA LEU A 260 16.35 0.46 21.08
C LEU A 260 17.48 1.23 20.41
N ARG A 261 17.65 2.53 20.74
CA ARG A 261 18.80 3.33 20.30
C ARG A 261 20.11 2.79 20.85
N GLU A 262 20.12 2.30 22.09
CA GLU A 262 21.31 1.69 22.67
C GLU A 262 21.67 0.36 21.97
N VAL A 263 20.68 -0.49 21.64
CA VAL A 263 20.89 -1.71 20.82
C VAL A 263 21.48 -1.34 19.46
N TYR A 264 20.94 -0.31 18.79
CA TYR A 264 21.39 0.17 17.50
C TYR A 264 22.86 0.65 17.54
N LYS A 265 23.20 1.50 18.51
CA LYS A 265 24.55 2.06 18.66
C LYS A 265 25.61 1.00 18.99
N ARG A 266 25.26 -0.05 19.74
CA ARG A 266 26.17 -1.16 20.06
C ARG A 266 26.65 -1.94 18.85
N GLN A 267 25.93 -1.85 17.71
CA GLN A 267 26.34 -2.45 16.45
C GLN A 267 27.26 -1.53 15.62
N GLY A 268 27.75 -0.43 16.18
CA GLY A 268 28.59 0.56 15.49
C GLY A 268 27.81 1.48 14.53
N ALA A 269 26.48 1.45 14.58
CA ALA A 269 25.66 2.29 13.70
C ALA A 269 25.52 3.72 14.26
N VAL A 270 25.66 4.72 13.39
CA VAL A 270 25.56 6.14 13.73
C VAL A 270 24.12 6.60 13.67
N LEU A 271 23.71 7.39 14.67
CA LEU A 271 22.39 7.98 14.78
C LEU A 271 22.52 9.51 14.85
N HIS A 272 21.85 10.19 13.95
CA HIS A 272 21.77 11.66 13.96
C HIS A 272 20.47 12.09 14.64
N GLN A 273 20.50 13.19 15.37
CA GLN A 273 19.32 13.77 16.00
C GLN A 273 19.10 15.19 15.50
N SER A 274 17.88 15.49 15.10
CA SER A 274 17.40 16.84 14.82
C SER A 274 16.08 17.02 15.56
N ASP A 275 16.01 18.03 16.40
CA ASP A 275 14.91 18.24 17.34
C ASP A 275 14.64 16.97 18.18
N ASN A 276 13.43 16.44 18.11
CA ASN A 276 13.04 15.21 18.81
C ASN A 276 13.02 13.97 17.90
N ILE A 277 13.61 14.06 16.70
CA ILE A 277 13.63 12.98 15.71
C ILE A 277 15.03 12.43 15.56
N TYR A 278 15.16 11.12 15.55
CA TYR A 278 16.38 10.39 15.29
C TYR A 278 16.39 9.85 13.86
N PHE A 279 17.48 10.10 13.16
CA PHE A 279 17.70 9.64 11.78
C PHE A 279 18.81 8.60 11.76
N ILE A 280 18.53 7.43 11.20
CA ILE A 280 19.54 6.40 10.96
C ILE A 280 20.51 6.87 9.88
N SER A 281 21.78 6.48 9.99
CA SER A 281 22.80 6.86 9.02
C SER A 281 22.56 6.25 7.63
N HIS A 282 23.12 6.86 6.59
CA HIS A 282 23.07 6.35 5.23
C HIS A 282 23.65 4.92 5.12
N GLU A 283 24.71 4.61 5.88
CA GLU A 283 25.29 3.28 5.96
C GLU A 283 24.26 2.26 6.48
N ALA A 284 23.54 2.60 7.55
CA ALA A 284 22.48 1.73 8.08
C ALA A 284 21.28 1.58 7.15
N GLN A 285 21.09 2.53 6.22
CA GLN A 285 20.06 2.41 5.18
C GLN A 285 20.48 1.52 3.99
N ARG A 286 21.80 1.41 3.70
CA ARG A 286 22.28 0.85 2.42
C ARG A 286 23.32 -0.26 2.52
N GLN A 287 24.11 -0.30 3.59
CA GLN A 287 25.14 -1.32 3.73
C GLN A 287 24.59 -2.62 4.26
N THR A 288 24.58 -3.65 3.42
CA THR A 288 24.01 -4.97 3.72
C THR A 288 24.64 -5.60 4.99
N GLU A 289 25.95 -5.51 5.17
CA GLU A 289 26.60 -6.14 6.33
C GLU A 289 26.23 -5.41 7.65
N LEU A 290 26.15 -4.09 7.65
CA LEU A 290 25.70 -3.36 8.84
C LEU A 290 24.23 -3.71 9.16
N GLN A 291 23.34 -3.76 8.15
CA GLN A 291 21.95 -4.15 8.35
C GLN A 291 21.80 -5.59 8.85
N LYS A 292 22.61 -6.53 8.33
CA LYS A 292 22.63 -7.91 8.85
C LYS A 292 23.06 -7.94 10.31
N ASN A 293 24.12 -7.21 10.69
CA ASN A 293 24.59 -7.14 12.07
C ASN A 293 23.51 -6.54 12.99
N LEU A 294 22.86 -5.46 12.57
CA LEU A 294 21.74 -4.84 13.26
C LEU A 294 20.58 -5.83 13.45
N PHE A 295 20.20 -6.58 12.41
CA PHE A 295 19.11 -7.54 12.49
C PHE A 295 19.51 -8.79 13.28
N ASN A 296 20.78 -9.24 13.18
CA ASN A 296 21.32 -10.34 13.99
C ASN A 296 21.32 -10.03 15.49
N ALA A 297 21.49 -8.75 15.87
CA ALA A 297 21.34 -8.34 17.27
C ALA A 297 19.92 -8.56 17.81
N LEU A 298 18.91 -8.54 16.94
CA LEU A 298 17.52 -8.83 17.30
C LEU A 298 17.17 -10.33 17.22
N ALA A 299 17.64 -11.04 16.19
CA ALA A 299 17.11 -12.36 15.81
C ALA A 299 18.17 -13.49 15.78
N GLY A 300 19.44 -13.16 16.01
CA GLY A 300 20.55 -14.09 15.77
C GLY A 300 20.84 -14.26 14.28
N SER A 301 21.82 -15.11 13.96
CA SER A 301 22.32 -15.28 12.58
C SER A 301 21.63 -16.39 11.79
N LYS A 302 20.78 -17.21 12.41
CA LYS A 302 20.19 -18.41 11.77
C LYS A 302 18.73 -18.64 12.22
N MET A 303 17.90 -19.09 11.28
CA MET A 303 16.49 -19.48 11.51
C MET A 303 16.35 -20.88 12.08
N GLY A 304 17.08 -21.20 13.14
CA GLY A 304 17.02 -22.49 13.85
C GLY A 304 18.38 -23.07 14.20
N LYS A 305 18.38 -24.28 14.78
CA LYS A 305 19.58 -25.03 15.15
C LYS A 305 20.14 -25.72 13.89
N GLY A 306 21.40 -25.49 13.57
CA GLY A 306 22.11 -26.13 12.45
C GLY A 306 22.62 -25.21 11.36
N GLU A 307 23.61 -25.65 10.58
CA GLU A 307 24.36 -24.81 9.64
C GLU A 307 23.60 -24.43 8.38
N LYS A 308 22.69 -25.29 7.90
CA LYS A 308 21.93 -25.11 6.65
C LYS A 308 20.61 -24.32 6.85
N ARG A 309 20.51 -23.50 7.89
CA ARG A 309 19.32 -22.70 8.16
C ARG A 309 19.42 -21.32 7.54
N GLY A 310 18.28 -20.79 7.10
CA GLY A 310 18.21 -19.47 6.49
C GLY A 310 18.72 -18.35 7.42
N VAL A 311 19.16 -17.26 6.84
CA VAL A 311 19.58 -16.04 7.55
C VAL A 311 18.34 -15.21 7.86
N PRO A 312 18.03 -14.86 9.12
CA PRO A 312 16.80 -14.16 9.50
C PRO A 312 16.58 -12.85 8.71
N TYR A 313 17.63 -12.10 8.44
CA TYR A 313 17.62 -10.87 7.66
C TYR A 313 16.99 -11.05 6.26
N LEU A 314 17.35 -12.09 5.53
CA LEU A 314 16.80 -12.42 4.21
C LEU A 314 15.49 -13.21 4.32
N TRP A 315 15.46 -14.12 5.28
CA TRP A 315 14.38 -15.10 5.44
C TRP A 315 13.05 -14.42 5.71
N THR A 316 13.02 -13.47 6.64
CA THR A 316 11.79 -12.77 7.05
C THR A 316 11.15 -12.03 5.87
N VAL A 317 11.95 -11.25 5.14
CA VAL A 317 11.45 -10.49 3.97
C VAL A 317 11.01 -11.45 2.85
N GLY A 318 11.83 -12.47 2.52
CA GLY A 318 11.53 -13.41 1.44
C GLY A 318 10.26 -14.24 1.66
N HIS A 319 9.93 -14.57 2.92
CA HIS A 319 8.71 -15.34 3.24
C HIS A 319 7.45 -14.44 3.37
N LEU A 320 7.61 -13.13 3.36
CA LEU A 320 6.53 -12.14 3.31
C LEU A 320 6.33 -11.57 1.90
N ALA A 321 7.15 -11.98 0.93
CA ALA A 321 7.03 -11.53 -0.45
C ALA A 321 5.84 -12.19 -1.16
N ASP A 322 5.16 -11.42 -2.02
CA ASP A 322 4.17 -11.91 -2.97
C ASP A 322 4.83 -12.60 -4.19
N SER A 323 4.05 -13.05 -5.17
CA SER A 323 4.59 -13.70 -6.36
C SER A 323 5.39 -12.77 -7.28
N HIS A 324 5.25 -11.45 -7.13
CA HIS A 324 6.05 -10.43 -7.80
C HIS A 324 7.34 -10.09 -7.04
N GLN A 325 7.67 -10.86 -5.98
CA GLN A 325 8.83 -10.64 -5.10
C GLN A 325 8.78 -9.31 -4.34
N ARG A 326 7.59 -8.82 -4.02
CA ARG A 326 7.38 -7.57 -3.29
C ARG A 326 6.88 -7.83 -1.88
N THR A 327 7.53 -7.21 -0.91
CA THR A 327 7.14 -7.27 0.50
C THR A 327 6.62 -5.93 0.95
N SER A 328 5.42 -5.91 1.52
CA SER A 328 4.87 -4.67 2.07
C SER A 328 5.51 -4.35 3.43
N PRO A 329 5.81 -3.07 3.72
CA PRO A 329 6.31 -2.66 5.04
C PRO A 329 5.32 -3.00 6.16
N ARG A 330 4.02 -2.92 5.90
CA ARG A 330 2.98 -3.31 6.86
C ARG A 330 3.12 -4.77 7.29
N SER A 331 3.20 -5.71 6.34
CA SER A 331 3.37 -7.13 6.66
C SER A 331 4.68 -7.40 7.38
N PHE A 332 5.76 -6.71 7.00
CA PHE A 332 7.08 -6.87 7.60
C PHE A 332 7.11 -6.39 9.06
N LEU A 333 6.65 -5.18 9.35
CA LEU A 333 6.63 -4.64 10.70
C LEU A 333 5.68 -5.41 11.61
N LEU A 334 4.52 -5.81 11.12
CA LEU A 334 3.56 -6.62 11.85
C LEU A 334 4.13 -7.99 12.21
N ALA A 335 4.78 -8.68 11.27
CA ALA A 335 5.40 -9.99 11.55
C ALA A 335 6.45 -9.90 12.67
N LEU A 336 7.23 -8.81 12.70
CA LEU A 336 8.23 -8.59 13.75
C LEU A 336 7.60 -8.18 15.09
N GLN A 337 6.54 -7.40 15.07
CA GLN A 337 5.77 -7.06 16.27
C GLN A 337 5.21 -8.33 16.93
N ARG A 338 4.54 -9.19 16.14
CA ARG A 338 4.01 -10.48 16.61
C ARG A 338 5.13 -11.43 17.07
N ALA A 339 6.27 -11.42 16.39
CA ALA A 339 7.42 -12.21 16.82
C ALA A 339 7.97 -11.76 18.18
N ALA A 340 7.99 -10.45 18.45
CA ALA A 340 8.43 -9.93 19.76
C ALA A 340 7.46 -10.32 20.88
N GLU A 341 6.16 -10.19 20.63
CA GLU A 341 5.09 -10.59 21.57
C GLU A 341 5.17 -12.09 21.88
N ASP A 342 5.23 -12.94 20.87
CA ASP A 342 5.32 -14.39 21.01
C ASP A 342 6.65 -14.84 21.67
N SER A 343 7.76 -14.14 21.42
CA SER A 343 9.05 -14.43 22.09
C SER A 343 9.03 -14.08 23.59
N LEU A 344 8.26 -13.07 24.00
CA LEU A 344 8.05 -12.73 25.40
C LEU A 344 7.33 -13.87 26.14
N GLU A 345 6.31 -14.41 25.51
CA GLU A 345 5.43 -15.42 26.14
C GLU A 345 6.05 -16.82 26.16
N ARG A 346 6.63 -17.25 25.03
CA ARG A 346 7.00 -18.67 24.82
C ARG A 346 8.48 -18.96 24.97
N ASP A 347 9.35 -18.00 24.69
CA ASP A 347 10.80 -18.23 24.63
C ASP A 347 11.61 -17.21 25.46
N PRO A 348 11.27 -17.01 26.77
CA PRO A 348 11.90 -15.98 27.60
C PRO A 348 13.40 -16.17 27.80
N SER A 349 13.91 -17.42 27.75
CA SER A 349 15.31 -17.78 27.95
C SER A 349 16.16 -17.77 26.67
N TYR A 350 15.58 -17.47 25.50
CA TYR A 350 16.33 -17.45 24.25
C TYR A 350 17.36 -16.33 24.23
N ALA A 351 18.53 -16.58 23.63
CA ALA A 351 19.69 -15.69 23.68
C ALA A 351 19.53 -14.36 22.92
N PHE A 352 18.53 -14.23 22.06
CA PHE A 352 18.22 -13.03 21.29
C PHE A 352 16.80 -12.53 21.56
N PRO A 353 16.49 -11.25 21.31
CA PRO A 353 15.15 -10.72 21.50
C PRO A 353 14.07 -11.48 20.74
N LEU A 354 14.29 -11.82 19.48
CA LEU A 354 13.32 -12.52 18.62
C LEU A 354 13.75 -13.98 18.44
N HIS A 355 12.93 -14.91 18.89
CA HIS A 355 13.15 -16.33 18.66
C HIS A 355 12.77 -16.70 17.21
N TYR A 356 13.53 -17.58 16.57
CA TYR A 356 13.30 -17.92 15.15
C TYR A 356 11.93 -18.59 14.91
N GLU A 357 11.39 -19.39 15.87
CA GLU A 357 10.03 -19.92 15.73
C GLU A 357 8.97 -18.82 15.92
N SER A 358 9.22 -17.83 16.77
CA SER A 358 8.35 -16.65 16.90
C SER A 358 8.32 -15.81 15.63
N ILE A 359 9.45 -15.66 14.93
CA ILE A 359 9.48 -15.01 13.60
C ILE A 359 8.61 -15.79 12.60
N LYS A 360 8.66 -17.15 12.59
CA LYS A 360 7.79 -17.95 11.73
C LYS A 360 6.31 -17.76 12.05
N ARG A 361 5.96 -17.72 13.34
CA ARG A 361 4.56 -17.43 13.77
C ARG A 361 4.13 -16.00 13.40
N GLY A 362 5.04 -15.05 13.50
CA GLY A 362 4.79 -13.68 13.00
C GLY A 362 4.49 -13.64 11.50
N VAL A 363 5.24 -14.39 10.68
CA VAL A 363 4.97 -14.54 9.25
C VAL A 363 3.62 -15.23 8.99
N GLN A 364 3.26 -16.25 9.80
CA GLN A 364 1.94 -16.89 9.71
C GLN A 364 0.80 -15.90 9.97
N GLU A 365 0.96 -15.04 10.97
CA GLU A 365 -0.05 -14.02 11.29
C GLU A 365 -0.16 -12.93 10.19
N ALA A 366 0.97 -12.45 9.67
CA ALA A 366 0.99 -11.53 8.54
C ALA A 366 0.37 -12.16 7.28
N SER A 367 0.57 -13.46 7.05
CA SER A 367 -0.08 -14.22 5.97
C SER A 367 -1.59 -14.26 6.14
N ARG A 368 -2.10 -14.51 7.36
CA ARG A 368 -3.53 -14.53 7.66
C ARG A 368 -4.18 -13.19 7.35
N LEU A 369 -3.62 -12.12 7.89
CA LEU A 369 -4.12 -10.77 7.67
C LEU A 369 -4.08 -10.38 6.18
N ARG A 370 -3.03 -10.79 5.46
CA ARG A 370 -2.92 -10.51 4.02
C ARG A 370 -4.00 -11.21 3.21
N VAL A 371 -4.34 -12.45 3.59
CA VAL A 371 -5.44 -13.20 2.96
C VAL A 371 -6.79 -12.60 3.31
N ASP A 372 -7.01 -12.19 4.56
CA ASP A 372 -8.24 -11.50 4.95
C ASP A 372 -8.41 -10.20 4.15
N GLU A 373 -7.34 -9.40 3.99
CA GLU A 373 -7.34 -8.19 3.15
C GLU A 373 -7.68 -8.46 1.67
N ILE A 374 -7.19 -9.56 1.08
CA ILE A 374 -7.49 -9.86 -0.33
C ILE A 374 -8.91 -10.39 -0.51
N ILE A 375 -9.44 -11.10 0.49
CA ILE A 375 -10.81 -11.57 0.50
C ILE A 375 -11.82 -10.40 0.63
N GLU A 376 -11.50 -9.38 1.44
CA GLU A 376 -12.29 -8.15 1.51
C GLU A 376 -12.42 -7.47 0.14
N ASP A 377 -11.32 -7.40 -0.61
CA ASP A 377 -11.28 -6.79 -1.92
C ASP A 377 -11.90 -7.69 -3.02
N TYR A 378 -11.74 -9.01 -2.89
CA TYR A 378 -12.10 -10.03 -3.88
C TYR A 378 -12.77 -11.23 -3.22
N GLN A 379 -14.05 -11.13 -2.90
CA GLN A 379 -14.81 -12.17 -2.21
C GLN A 379 -14.73 -13.54 -2.91
N TRP A 380 -14.58 -13.56 -4.23
CA TRP A 380 -14.42 -14.78 -5.02
C TRP A 380 -13.13 -15.56 -4.67
N VAL A 381 -12.11 -14.89 -4.12
CA VAL A 381 -10.84 -15.54 -3.73
C VAL A 381 -11.09 -16.59 -2.64
N GLU A 382 -11.90 -16.27 -1.63
CA GLU A 382 -12.25 -17.25 -0.58
C GLU A 382 -12.94 -18.48 -1.17
N GLN A 383 -13.89 -18.27 -2.07
CA GLN A 383 -14.67 -19.34 -2.66
C GLN A 383 -13.78 -20.31 -3.47
N ILE A 384 -12.86 -19.80 -4.29
CA ILE A 384 -11.97 -20.66 -5.09
C ILE A 384 -10.88 -21.34 -4.27
N PHE A 385 -10.47 -20.76 -3.13
CA PHE A 385 -9.47 -21.38 -2.27
C PHE A 385 -10.06 -22.35 -1.24
N ALA A 386 -11.36 -22.28 -0.93
CA ALA A 386 -12.03 -23.19 0.00
C ALA A 386 -11.81 -24.67 -0.37
N PRO A 387 -12.09 -25.14 -1.61
CA PRO A 387 -11.88 -26.52 -1.99
C PRO A 387 -10.41 -26.95 -2.08
N LEU A 388 -9.47 -25.99 -2.16
CA LEU A 388 -8.05 -26.26 -2.29
C LEU A 388 -7.34 -26.46 -0.94
N ARG A 389 -7.97 -26.07 0.17
CA ARG A 389 -7.34 -26.06 1.51
C ARG A 389 -6.88 -27.46 1.91
N GLY A 390 -5.57 -27.59 2.19
CA GLY A 390 -4.99 -28.85 2.65
C GLY A 390 -4.85 -29.96 1.61
N GLN A 391 -5.27 -29.73 0.36
CA GLN A 391 -5.35 -30.80 -0.64
C GLN A 391 -3.99 -31.16 -1.26
N PHE A 392 -3.04 -30.20 -1.35
CA PHE A 392 -1.77 -30.46 -2.01
C PHE A 392 -0.62 -29.59 -1.47
N ASN A 393 0.58 -29.93 -1.90
CA ASN A 393 1.77 -29.12 -1.74
C ASN A 393 2.06 -28.33 -3.03
N VAL A 394 2.42 -27.05 -2.90
CA VAL A 394 2.92 -26.26 -4.02
C VAL A 394 4.44 -26.41 -4.17
N PRO A 395 5.01 -26.34 -5.41
CA PRO A 395 4.31 -26.14 -6.70
C PRO A 395 3.55 -27.39 -7.16
N VAL A 396 2.41 -27.18 -7.82
CA VAL A 396 1.46 -28.23 -8.26
C VAL A 396 1.06 -28.01 -9.72
N GLU A 397 0.70 -29.09 -10.43
CA GLU A 397 0.17 -28.98 -11.80
C GLU A 397 -1.19 -28.26 -11.80
N PHE A 398 -1.42 -27.43 -12.84
CA PHE A 398 -2.68 -26.69 -12.93
C PHE A 398 -3.90 -27.60 -13.00
N SER A 399 -3.80 -28.76 -13.69
CA SER A 399 -4.87 -29.75 -13.76
C SER A 399 -5.38 -30.20 -12.38
N CYS A 400 -4.48 -30.36 -11.40
CA CYS A 400 -4.90 -30.75 -10.04
C CYS A 400 -5.76 -29.66 -9.35
N ILE A 401 -5.52 -28.40 -9.67
CA ILE A 401 -6.34 -27.28 -9.17
C ILE A 401 -7.66 -27.23 -9.94
N GLU A 402 -7.60 -27.37 -11.25
CA GLU A 402 -8.73 -27.34 -12.18
C GLU A 402 -9.74 -28.47 -11.85
N ASP A 403 -9.26 -29.70 -11.64
CA ASP A 403 -10.08 -30.86 -11.25
C ASP A 403 -10.88 -30.60 -9.96
N LEU A 404 -10.26 -29.98 -8.94
CA LEU A 404 -10.92 -29.61 -7.69
C LEU A 404 -11.97 -28.52 -7.89
N TRP A 405 -11.68 -27.53 -8.72
CA TRP A 405 -12.64 -26.48 -9.07
C TRP A 405 -13.82 -27.01 -9.87
N GLU A 406 -13.59 -27.93 -10.84
CA GLU A 406 -14.66 -28.56 -11.61
C GLU A 406 -15.55 -29.45 -10.74
N GLN A 407 -14.98 -30.14 -9.75
CA GLN A 407 -15.76 -30.94 -8.79
C GLN A 407 -16.64 -30.07 -7.90
N GLU A 408 -16.12 -28.95 -7.40
CA GLU A 408 -16.85 -28.05 -6.50
C GLU A 408 -17.86 -27.18 -7.27
N PHE A 409 -17.54 -26.81 -8.49
CA PHE A 409 -18.36 -25.92 -9.34
C PHE A 409 -18.73 -26.57 -10.69
N PRO A 410 -19.51 -27.65 -10.71
CA PRO A 410 -19.77 -28.43 -11.92
C PRO A 410 -20.55 -27.66 -13.01
N ASN A 411 -21.24 -26.58 -12.64
CA ASN A 411 -21.94 -25.68 -13.56
C ASN A 411 -21.14 -24.41 -13.87
N GLY A 412 -19.83 -24.40 -13.56
CA GLY A 412 -19.01 -23.23 -13.61
C GLY A 412 -19.17 -22.36 -12.36
N PHE A 413 -18.29 -21.38 -12.21
CA PHE A 413 -18.28 -20.51 -11.05
C PHE A 413 -19.32 -19.39 -11.24
N GLY A 414 -20.36 -19.40 -10.46
CA GLY A 414 -21.42 -18.46 -10.18
C GLY A 414 -21.84 -17.38 -11.20
N GLU A 415 -23.14 -17.18 -11.35
CA GLU A 415 -23.76 -16.13 -12.18
C GLU A 415 -23.64 -14.72 -11.57
N ASP A 416 -23.13 -14.60 -10.35
CA ASP A 416 -23.16 -13.39 -9.53
C ASP A 416 -22.14 -12.34 -9.97
N GLY A 417 -22.19 -11.73 -11.09
CA GLY A 417 -21.57 -10.43 -11.44
C GLY A 417 -20.21 -10.00 -10.84
N LYS A 418 -19.72 -10.72 -9.84
CA LYS A 418 -18.55 -10.43 -9.00
C LYS A 418 -17.24 -11.06 -9.50
N LEU A 419 -17.31 -11.90 -10.54
CA LEU A 419 -16.11 -12.51 -11.14
C LEU A 419 -15.33 -11.50 -11.99
N PRO A 420 -13.99 -11.60 -12.00
CA PRO A 420 -13.18 -10.83 -12.91
C PRO A 420 -13.53 -11.14 -14.38
N ILE A 421 -13.38 -10.13 -15.23
CA ILE A 421 -13.72 -10.22 -16.66
C ILE A 421 -12.96 -11.37 -17.33
N GLU A 422 -11.72 -11.59 -16.94
CA GLU A 422 -10.85 -12.66 -17.43
C GLU A 422 -11.42 -14.05 -17.13
N ALA A 423 -12.04 -14.23 -15.97
CA ALA A 423 -12.71 -15.48 -15.60
C ALA A 423 -13.97 -15.72 -16.44
N LYS A 424 -14.70 -14.66 -16.79
CA LYS A 424 -15.89 -14.74 -17.67
C LYS A 424 -15.50 -15.09 -19.10
N GLN A 425 -14.32 -14.68 -19.57
CA GLN A 425 -13.84 -14.90 -20.94
C GLN A 425 -13.19 -16.27 -21.13
N ASP A 426 -12.33 -16.67 -20.19
CA ASP A 426 -11.42 -17.83 -20.35
C ASP A 426 -11.53 -18.85 -19.19
N GLY A 427 -12.64 -18.82 -18.43
CA GLY A 427 -12.92 -19.78 -17.35
C GLY A 427 -11.79 -19.86 -16.30
N TRP A 428 -11.43 -21.07 -15.88
CA TRP A 428 -10.42 -21.32 -14.84
C TRP A 428 -9.05 -20.77 -15.18
N ARG A 429 -8.66 -20.76 -16.46
CA ARG A 429 -7.39 -20.16 -16.90
C ARG A 429 -7.40 -18.63 -16.77
N GLY A 430 -8.55 -18.00 -17.05
CA GLY A 430 -8.75 -16.57 -16.82
C GLY A 430 -8.61 -16.23 -15.33
N LEU A 431 -9.21 -17.05 -14.47
CA LEU A 431 -9.12 -16.90 -13.02
C LEU A 431 -7.68 -17.04 -12.52
N LEU A 432 -6.93 -18.02 -13.04
CA LEU A 432 -5.51 -18.19 -12.72
C LEU A 432 -4.69 -16.95 -13.11
N ARG A 433 -4.93 -16.36 -14.30
CA ARG A 433 -4.25 -15.12 -14.72
C ARG A 433 -4.54 -13.96 -13.76
N GLN A 434 -5.78 -13.86 -13.29
CA GLN A 434 -6.14 -12.83 -12.31
C GLN A 434 -5.43 -13.05 -10.98
N LEU A 435 -5.32 -14.28 -10.49
CA LEU A 435 -4.54 -14.61 -9.30
C LEU A 435 -3.05 -14.26 -9.47
N GLN A 436 -2.49 -14.46 -10.67
CA GLN A 436 -1.13 -14.03 -10.97
C GLN A 436 -1.00 -12.50 -10.96
N HIS A 437 -1.96 -11.80 -11.55
CA HIS A 437 -1.98 -10.33 -11.54
C HIS A 437 -2.04 -9.76 -10.12
N LEU A 438 -2.82 -10.40 -9.24
CA LEU A 438 -2.91 -10.05 -7.82
C LEU A 438 -1.67 -10.44 -6.98
N GLY A 439 -0.69 -11.11 -7.57
CA GLY A 439 0.51 -11.55 -6.86
C GLY A 439 0.30 -12.77 -5.96
N VAL A 440 -0.85 -13.46 -6.07
CA VAL A 440 -1.20 -14.61 -5.23
C VAL A 440 -0.48 -15.89 -5.66
N CYS A 441 -0.28 -16.08 -6.96
CA CYS A 441 0.43 -17.24 -7.50
C CYS A 441 1.34 -16.87 -8.67
N SER A 442 2.22 -17.80 -9.05
CA SER A 442 3.09 -17.70 -10.23
C SER A 442 3.16 -19.02 -10.96
N ILE A 443 3.40 -18.98 -12.25
CA ILE A 443 3.68 -20.16 -13.06
C ILE A 443 5.19 -20.35 -13.15
N LYS A 444 5.67 -21.52 -12.73
CA LYS A 444 7.07 -21.92 -12.84
C LYS A 444 7.44 -22.21 -14.31
N LYS A 445 8.75 -22.30 -14.61
CA LYS A 445 9.26 -22.64 -15.95
C LYS A 445 8.78 -24.00 -16.45
N ASP A 446 8.47 -24.91 -15.55
CA ASP A 446 7.94 -26.26 -15.84
C ASP A 446 6.41 -26.30 -15.95
N GLY A 447 5.73 -25.16 -15.88
CA GLY A 447 4.26 -25.04 -15.99
C GLY A 447 3.52 -25.18 -14.69
N ARG A 448 4.14 -25.62 -13.60
CA ARG A 448 3.50 -25.78 -12.30
C ARG A 448 3.17 -24.45 -11.66
N ILE A 449 2.07 -24.46 -10.91
CA ILE A 449 1.59 -23.31 -10.14
C ILE A 449 2.29 -23.29 -8.79
N ASP A 450 2.95 -22.19 -8.50
CA ASP A 450 3.56 -21.92 -7.19
C ASP A 450 2.88 -20.76 -6.48
N MET A 451 2.88 -20.80 -5.16
CA MET A 451 2.23 -19.82 -4.32
C MET A 451 3.16 -19.38 -3.19
N PRO A 452 3.43 -18.07 -3.03
CA PRO A 452 4.29 -17.56 -1.97
C PRO A 452 3.76 -17.92 -0.58
N ASP A 453 4.67 -17.99 0.41
CA ASP A 453 4.30 -18.29 1.80
C ASP A 453 3.29 -17.28 2.36
N LEU A 454 3.36 -16.03 1.91
CA LEU A 454 2.43 -14.95 2.28
C LEU A 454 0.96 -15.32 2.03
N TYR A 455 0.65 -16.16 1.04
CA TYR A 455 -0.72 -16.59 0.73
C TYR A 455 -0.98 -18.06 1.07
N ARG A 456 -0.07 -18.97 0.66
CA ARG A 456 -0.32 -20.40 0.83
C ARG A 456 -0.50 -20.84 2.29
N VAL A 457 0.18 -20.16 3.23
CA VAL A 457 0.14 -20.50 4.66
C VAL A 457 -1.26 -20.32 5.23
N ALA A 458 -1.92 -19.19 4.94
CA ALA A 458 -3.28 -18.93 5.39
C ALA A 458 -4.33 -19.74 4.62
N PHE A 459 -4.07 -20.07 3.35
CA PHE A 459 -4.92 -21.02 2.59
C PHE A 459 -4.64 -22.48 2.92
N SER A 460 -3.81 -22.76 3.92
CA SER A 460 -3.48 -24.12 4.40
C SER A 460 -2.86 -25.03 3.33
N LEU A 461 -2.15 -24.47 2.35
CA LEU A 461 -1.43 -25.24 1.33
C LEU A 461 -0.03 -25.58 1.80
N GLY A 462 0.39 -26.85 1.59
CA GLY A 462 1.68 -27.35 1.99
C GLY A 462 2.82 -26.91 1.06
N ARG A 463 4.07 -27.06 1.55
CA ARG A 463 5.30 -26.93 0.75
C ARG A 463 6.39 -27.78 1.39
N LYS A 464 7.24 -28.40 0.58
CA LYS A 464 8.43 -29.07 1.07
C LYS A 464 9.43 -28.03 1.60
N GLY A 465 9.51 -27.86 2.91
CA GLY A 465 10.25 -26.78 3.58
C GLY A 465 9.39 -25.51 3.75
N GLY A 466 10.01 -24.41 4.17
CA GLY A 466 9.31 -23.12 4.38
C GLY A 466 8.50 -23.05 5.69
N VAL A 467 7.57 -22.08 5.75
CA VAL A 467 6.65 -21.87 6.87
C VAL A 467 5.56 -22.93 6.82
N LYS A 468 5.23 -23.53 7.96
CA LYS A 468 4.11 -24.50 8.03
C LYS A 468 2.77 -23.77 7.90
N PRO A 469 1.76 -24.38 7.23
CA PRO A 469 0.40 -23.89 7.26
C PRO A 469 -0.15 -23.77 8.68
N VAL A 470 -1.08 -22.85 8.88
CA VAL A 470 -1.86 -22.79 10.13
C VAL A 470 -3.04 -23.75 9.96
N ASN A 471 -3.11 -24.79 10.78
CA ASN A 471 -4.32 -25.58 10.85
C ASN A 471 -5.43 -24.69 11.45
N ARG A 472 -6.40 -24.30 10.65
CA ARG A 472 -7.65 -23.77 11.17
C ARG A 472 -8.44 -24.99 11.66
N SER A 473 -8.49 -25.15 13.00
CA SER A 473 -9.43 -26.06 13.66
C SER A 473 -10.85 -25.60 13.45
#